data_8161a2a57b940e81ec26562762f23bb8
#
_entry.id   8161a2a57b940e81ec26562762f23bb8
#
_cell.length_a   1.000
_cell.length_b   1.000
_cell.length_c   1.000
_cell.angle_alpha   90.00
_cell.angle_beta   90.00
_cell.angle_gamma   90.00
#
_symmetry.space_group_name_H-M   'P 1'
#
loop_
_entity.id
_entity.type
_entity.pdbx_description
1 polymer ?
#
loop_
_entity_poly.entity_id
_entity_poly.type
_entity_poly.pdbx_seq_one_letter_code
_entity_poly.pdbx_strand_id
1 'polypeptide(L)'
;MIPRELIEAVPKSDIHTHLDGSMRLSTLIELARARNVDLPSYEVEGLKKLVFKPDYKNLEEYLRGFRYTCAVLLDAEALERVAGELVEDSLRQGVRYMEVRFAPQLLAASGEDCVRALKAVSDGLAEAAARHNTSQAVAAGGDMPFEWAIICCAMRNFRRGMSGYYDALLDVLPGMKHRDLVSIASLEAVRVAVAARDRFGVPVTGFDLAGEESGYPAGHHFAAYEEAHRHFIRKTVHAGEAYGPESIYEAIARCHAERIGHGTFLFAADRIKNSAFADKEAFTEALADYIATMRVTIEVCPTSNLQTIPELGGDMANHPVRRMVDYGMAVAVATDNTLVSHTDINRELALAADA
;
A
#
# COMPACT_ATOMS: atom_id res chain seq x y z
N MET A 1 2.90 -24.74 14.12
CA MET A 1 3.78 -24.27 13.00
C MET A 1 3.31 -24.92 11.71
N ILE A 2 2.95 -24.13 10.70
CA ILE A 2 2.57 -24.61 9.37
C ILE A 2 3.86 -24.95 8.59
N PRO A 3 3.98 -26.14 7.98
CA PRO A 3 5.17 -26.47 7.19
C PRO A 3 5.39 -25.47 6.05
N ARG A 4 6.64 -25.04 5.85
CA ARG A 4 7.00 -24.05 4.83
C ARG A 4 6.65 -24.54 3.41
N GLU A 5 6.84 -25.83 3.16
CA GLU A 5 6.51 -26.46 1.88
C GLU A 5 5.02 -26.35 1.55
N LEU A 6 4.15 -26.38 2.58
CA LEU A 6 2.72 -26.16 2.39
C LEU A 6 2.42 -24.69 2.04
N ILE A 7 3.06 -23.74 2.72
CA ILE A 7 2.92 -22.31 2.42
C ILE A 7 3.35 -22.02 0.97
N GLU A 8 4.48 -22.61 0.54
CA GLU A 8 5.00 -22.44 -0.82
C GLU A 8 4.10 -23.07 -1.88
N ALA A 9 3.46 -24.20 -1.58
CA ALA A 9 2.66 -24.97 -2.53
C ALA A 9 1.25 -24.43 -2.79
N VAL A 10 0.64 -23.72 -1.81
CA VAL A 10 -0.75 -23.24 -1.99
C VAL A 10 -0.80 -21.95 -2.80
N PRO A 11 -1.83 -21.76 -3.66
CA PRO A 11 -2.08 -20.47 -4.29
C PRO A 11 -2.40 -19.39 -3.25
N LYS A 12 -1.92 -18.18 -3.48
CA LYS A 12 -2.03 -17.05 -2.55
C LYS A 12 -2.65 -15.83 -3.20
N SER A 13 -3.16 -14.93 -2.36
CA SER A 13 -3.47 -13.55 -2.74
C SER A 13 -2.54 -12.59 -2.00
N ASP A 14 -2.19 -11.48 -2.66
CA ASP A 14 -1.54 -10.33 -2.03
C ASP A 14 -2.35 -9.08 -2.39
N ILE A 15 -3.08 -8.56 -1.41
CA ILE A 15 -4.03 -7.45 -1.62
C ILE A 15 -3.51 -6.11 -1.09
N HIS A 16 -2.25 -6.08 -0.60
CA HIS A 16 -1.61 -4.88 -0.12
C HIS A 16 -0.13 -4.90 -0.52
N THR A 17 0.16 -4.54 -1.77
CA THR A 17 1.53 -4.40 -2.27
C THR A 17 1.69 -3.11 -3.05
N HIS A 18 2.68 -2.29 -2.66
CA HIS A 18 2.98 -1.02 -3.31
C HIS A 18 3.93 -1.22 -4.48
N LEU A 19 3.57 -0.69 -5.65
CA LEU A 19 4.40 -0.76 -6.86
C LEU A 19 5.78 -0.12 -6.65
N ASP A 20 5.77 1.09 -6.11
CA ASP A 20 6.94 1.92 -5.86
C ASP A 20 7.80 1.42 -4.68
N GLY A 21 7.24 0.57 -3.83
CA GLY A 21 7.94 -0.12 -2.73
C GLY A 21 8.41 -1.54 -3.05
N SER A 22 8.12 -2.06 -4.26
CA SER A 22 8.29 -3.49 -4.58
C SER A 22 9.08 -3.78 -5.85
N MET A 23 9.83 -2.81 -6.38
CA MET A 23 10.68 -3.01 -7.56
C MET A 23 11.98 -3.78 -7.25
N ARG A 24 12.56 -4.43 -8.24
CA ARG A 24 13.88 -5.09 -8.12
C ARG A 24 14.98 -4.04 -7.97
N LEU A 25 15.96 -4.26 -7.07
CA LEU A 25 17.11 -3.36 -6.90
C LEU A 25 17.96 -3.24 -8.17
N SER A 26 18.11 -4.30 -8.95
CA SER A 26 18.77 -4.24 -10.26
C SER A 26 18.08 -3.28 -11.21
N THR A 27 16.76 -3.34 -11.26
CA THR A 27 15.94 -2.46 -12.10
C THR A 27 16.01 -1.01 -11.63
N LEU A 28 15.97 -0.75 -10.32
CA LEU A 28 16.19 0.59 -9.78
C LEU A 28 17.54 1.17 -10.23
N ILE A 29 18.63 0.38 -10.13
CA ILE A 29 19.97 0.81 -10.53
C ILE A 29 20.05 1.08 -12.05
N GLU A 30 19.47 0.20 -12.87
CA GLU A 30 19.45 0.35 -14.33
C GLU A 30 18.67 1.61 -14.74
N LEU A 31 17.46 1.78 -14.21
CA LEU A 31 16.62 2.94 -14.49
C LEU A 31 17.26 4.25 -14.00
N ALA A 32 17.90 4.24 -12.83
CA ALA A 32 18.59 5.42 -12.31
C ALA A 32 19.76 5.84 -13.20
N ARG A 33 20.56 4.87 -13.68
CA ARG A 33 21.64 5.17 -14.66
C ARG A 33 21.10 5.72 -15.96
N ALA A 34 20.05 5.12 -16.52
CA ALA A 34 19.45 5.53 -17.77
C ALA A 34 18.81 6.94 -17.71
N ARG A 35 18.31 7.33 -16.54
CA ARG A 35 17.58 8.60 -16.30
C ARG A 35 18.39 9.65 -15.55
N ASN A 36 19.69 9.39 -15.29
CA ASN A 36 20.58 10.27 -14.52
C ASN A 36 20.00 10.64 -13.13
N VAL A 37 19.40 9.66 -12.45
CA VAL A 37 18.92 9.82 -11.09
C VAL A 37 20.05 9.42 -10.14
N ASP A 38 20.42 10.33 -9.24
CA ASP A 38 21.49 10.10 -8.27
C ASP A 38 21.03 9.13 -7.18
N LEU A 39 21.74 8.00 -7.06
CA LEU A 39 21.59 7.04 -5.96
C LEU A 39 22.79 7.12 -5.02
N PRO A 40 22.62 6.85 -3.72
CA PRO A 40 23.74 6.83 -2.77
C PRO A 40 24.71 5.66 -3.01
N SER A 41 24.31 4.67 -3.81
CA SER A 41 25.13 3.59 -4.33
C SER A 41 24.52 3.01 -5.60
N TYR A 42 25.34 2.57 -6.53
CA TYR A 42 24.93 1.81 -7.73
C TYR A 42 25.28 0.33 -7.62
N GLU A 43 25.45 -0.16 -6.39
CA GLU A 43 25.64 -1.56 -6.05
C GLU A 43 24.49 -2.02 -5.15
N VAL A 44 23.99 -3.23 -5.39
CA VAL A 44 22.85 -3.81 -4.64
C VAL A 44 23.11 -3.79 -3.13
N GLU A 45 24.26 -4.27 -2.71
CA GLU A 45 24.63 -4.32 -1.28
C GLU A 45 24.83 -2.93 -0.67
N GLY A 46 25.27 -1.95 -1.48
CA GLY A 46 25.35 -0.56 -1.07
C GLY A 46 23.97 0.05 -0.79
N LEU A 47 22.99 -0.20 -1.67
CA LEU A 47 21.62 0.27 -1.48
C LEU A 47 20.94 -0.40 -0.29
N LYS A 48 21.12 -1.71 -0.10
CA LYS A 48 20.62 -2.43 1.09
C LYS A 48 21.17 -1.86 2.40
N LYS A 49 22.41 -1.43 2.40
CA LYS A 49 23.07 -0.85 3.59
C LYS A 49 22.65 0.61 3.86
N LEU A 50 22.48 1.41 2.81
CA LEU A 50 22.33 2.86 2.92
C LEU A 50 20.88 3.32 2.88
N VAL A 51 20.01 2.59 2.18
CA VAL A 51 18.63 2.99 1.90
C VAL A 51 17.63 1.93 2.38
N PHE A 52 17.67 0.75 1.78
CA PHE A 52 16.73 -0.33 2.02
C PHE A 52 17.30 -1.28 3.09
N LYS A 53 17.15 -0.87 4.33
CA LYS A 53 17.77 -1.54 5.48
C LYS A 53 16.91 -2.69 6.00
N PRO A 54 17.50 -3.65 6.73
CA PRO A 54 16.71 -4.68 7.41
C PRO A 54 15.84 -4.13 8.56
N ASP A 55 16.25 -2.98 9.16
CA ASP A 55 15.58 -2.35 10.30
C ASP A 55 15.56 -0.83 10.14
N TYR A 56 14.49 -0.20 10.59
CA TYR A 56 14.29 1.24 10.58
C TYR A 56 13.93 1.76 11.98
N LYS A 57 14.21 3.02 12.24
CA LYS A 57 13.88 3.66 13.53
C LYS A 57 12.38 3.89 13.69
N ASN A 58 11.68 4.14 12.59
CA ASN A 58 10.27 4.46 12.53
C ASN A 58 9.81 4.50 11.07
N LEU A 59 8.49 4.67 10.88
CA LEU A 59 7.87 4.80 9.56
C LEU A 59 8.47 5.94 8.72
N GLU A 60 8.84 7.09 9.30
CA GLU A 60 9.44 8.20 8.55
C GLU A 60 10.77 7.80 7.89
N GLU A 61 11.65 7.09 8.59
CA GLU A 61 12.91 6.58 8.02
C GLU A 61 12.65 5.53 6.92
N TYR A 62 11.68 4.64 7.12
CA TYR A 62 11.22 3.66 6.15
C TYR A 62 10.77 4.31 4.84
N LEU A 63 9.96 5.35 4.91
CA LEU A 63 9.42 6.07 3.75
C LEU A 63 10.50 6.83 2.95
N ARG A 64 11.69 7.08 3.51
CA ARG A 64 12.75 7.82 2.79
C ARG A 64 13.26 7.11 1.53
N GLY A 65 13.13 5.79 1.47
CA GLY A 65 13.54 4.99 0.30
C GLY A 65 12.74 5.32 -0.94
N PHE A 66 11.47 5.64 -0.79
CA PHE A 66 10.54 5.90 -1.89
C PHE A 66 10.95 7.07 -2.80
N ARG A 67 11.70 8.05 -2.28
CA ARG A 67 12.21 9.14 -3.12
C ARG A 67 13.07 8.65 -4.29
N TYR A 68 13.76 7.53 -4.14
CA TYR A 68 14.61 6.96 -5.18
C TYR A 68 13.80 6.12 -6.16
N THR A 69 12.87 5.33 -5.66
CA THR A 69 12.01 4.49 -6.50
C THR A 69 11.03 5.34 -7.32
N CYS A 70 10.39 6.34 -6.71
CA CYS A 70 9.52 7.28 -7.43
C CYS A 70 10.29 8.09 -8.47
N ALA A 71 11.55 8.50 -8.20
CA ALA A 71 12.34 9.30 -9.12
C ALA A 71 12.67 8.59 -10.45
N VAL A 72 12.62 7.26 -10.50
CA VAL A 72 12.85 6.47 -11.73
C VAL A 72 11.58 6.02 -12.43
N LEU A 73 10.39 6.21 -11.82
CA LEU A 73 9.09 5.77 -12.32
C LEU A 73 8.29 6.90 -13.00
N LEU A 74 8.97 7.78 -13.75
CA LEU A 74 8.35 8.99 -14.31
C LEU A 74 7.89 8.85 -15.77
N ASP A 75 8.03 7.68 -16.38
CA ASP A 75 7.60 7.40 -17.75
C ASP A 75 6.91 6.03 -17.88
N ALA A 76 6.17 5.85 -18.96
CA ALA A 76 5.39 4.64 -19.21
C ALA A 76 6.26 3.39 -19.29
N GLU A 77 7.45 3.46 -19.92
CA GLU A 77 8.36 2.31 -20.06
C GLU A 77 8.79 1.76 -18.71
N ALA A 78 9.17 2.65 -17.77
CA ALA A 78 9.57 2.24 -16.43
C ALA A 78 8.39 1.63 -15.64
N LEU A 79 7.21 2.24 -15.75
CA LEU A 79 6.01 1.77 -15.07
C LEU A 79 5.55 0.41 -15.59
N GLU A 80 5.50 0.22 -16.91
CA GLU A 80 5.17 -1.06 -17.55
C GLU A 80 6.16 -2.16 -17.14
N ARG A 81 7.46 -1.85 -17.21
CA ARG A 81 8.52 -2.79 -16.82
C ARG A 81 8.40 -3.23 -15.37
N VAL A 82 8.31 -2.28 -14.43
CA VAL A 82 8.27 -2.59 -13.00
C VAL A 82 6.99 -3.33 -12.64
N ALA A 83 5.86 -2.97 -13.24
CA ALA A 83 4.60 -3.69 -13.06
C ALA A 83 4.68 -5.14 -13.57
N GLY A 84 5.27 -5.35 -14.74
CA GLY A 84 5.50 -6.68 -15.28
C GLY A 84 6.44 -7.54 -14.43
N GLU A 85 7.56 -6.95 -13.96
CA GLU A 85 8.50 -7.60 -13.05
C GLU A 85 7.83 -7.99 -11.71
N LEU A 86 6.94 -7.16 -11.19
CA LEU A 86 6.18 -7.45 -9.95
C LEU A 86 5.26 -8.67 -10.13
N VAL A 87 4.58 -8.81 -11.27
CA VAL A 87 3.79 -10.02 -11.59
C VAL A 87 4.69 -11.26 -11.64
N GLU A 88 5.84 -11.17 -12.31
CA GLU A 88 6.78 -12.29 -12.40
C GLU A 88 7.30 -12.74 -11.03
N ASP A 89 7.61 -11.78 -10.16
CA ASP A 89 8.09 -12.07 -8.81
C ASP A 89 6.97 -12.68 -7.95
N SER A 90 5.75 -12.16 -8.03
CA SER A 90 4.57 -12.68 -7.35
C SER A 90 4.20 -14.11 -7.80
N LEU A 91 4.27 -14.40 -9.10
CA LEU A 91 4.05 -15.74 -9.65
C LEU A 91 5.02 -16.75 -9.08
N ARG A 92 6.33 -16.40 -8.94
CA ARG A 92 7.35 -17.29 -8.34
C ARG A 92 7.07 -17.59 -6.86
N GLN A 93 6.37 -16.71 -6.18
CA GLN A 93 5.95 -16.88 -4.78
C GLN A 93 4.63 -17.66 -4.63
N GLY A 94 3.98 -18.01 -5.72
CA GLY A 94 2.69 -18.70 -5.71
C GLY A 94 1.48 -17.77 -5.59
N VAL A 95 1.64 -16.45 -5.76
CA VAL A 95 0.51 -15.53 -5.85
C VAL A 95 -0.27 -15.79 -7.13
N ARG A 96 -1.60 -15.77 -7.03
CA ARG A 96 -2.52 -15.92 -8.18
C ARG A 96 -3.58 -14.82 -8.22
N TYR A 97 -3.67 -14.01 -7.17
CA TYR A 97 -4.44 -12.76 -7.17
C TYR A 97 -3.63 -11.65 -6.48
N MET A 98 -3.52 -10.49 -7.12
CA MET A 98 -2.76 -9.35 -6.59
C MET A 98 -3.51 -8.04 -6.75
N GLU A 99 -3.51 -7.20 -5.71
CA GLU A 99 -3.95 -5.82 -5.81
C GLU A 99 -2.74 -4.89 -5.63
N VAL A 100 -2.33 -4.27 -6.73
CA VAL A 100 -1.18 -3.34 -6.73
C VAL A 100 -1.67 -1.95 -6.40
N ARG A 101 -1.02 -1.30 -5.42
CA ARG A 101 -1.34 0.07 -5.06
C ARG A 101 -0.18 1.02 -5.29
N PHE A 102 -0.47 2.26 -5.66
CA PHE A 102 0.49 3.35 -5.78
C PHE A 102 -0.22 4.69 -5.89
N ALA A 103 0.50 5.78 -5.62
CA ALA A 103 0.01 7.14 -5.73
C ALA A 103 0.43 7.74 -7.08
N PRO A 104 -0.44 7.80 -8.12
CA PRO A 104 -0.04 8.28 -9.44
C PRO A 104 0.41 9.75 -9.43
N GLN A 105 -0.05 10.54 -8.48
CA GLN A 105 0.36 11.94 -8.29
C GLN A 105 1.83 12.11 -7.87
N LEU A 106 2.48 11.06 -7.33
CA LEU A 106 3.92 11.07 -7.06
C LEU A 106 4.74 10.86 -8.34
N LEU A 107 4.15 10.26 -9.37
CA LEU A 107 4.82 9.79 -10.59
C LEU A 107 4.45 10.62 -11.83
N ALA A 108 3.81 11.77 -11.64
CA ALA A 108 3.23 12.56 -12.72
C ALA A 108 3.44 14.07 -12.51
N ALA A 109 3.24 14.85 -13.57
CA ALA A 109 3.27 16.31 -13.53
C ALA A 109 1.87 16.93 -13.66
N SER A 110 0.88 16.17 -14.14
CA SER A 110 -0.50 16.64 -14.35
C SER A 110 -1.52 15.53 -14.08
N GLY A 111 -2.80 15.88 -13.99
CA GLY A 111 -3.88 14.89 -13.87
C GLY A 111 -3.95 13.92 -15.05
N GLU A 112 -3.70 14.41 -16.28
CA GLU A 112 -3.66 13.54 -17.46
C GLU A 112 -2.46 12.58 -17.44
N ASP A 113 -1.31 13.00 -16.89
CA ASP A 113 -0.16 12.11 -16.72
C ASP A 113 -0.43 11.06 -15.63
N CYS A 114 -1.20 11.39 -14.59
CA CYS A 114 -1.68 10.41 -13.61
C CYS A 114 -2.54 9.32 -14.28
N VAL A 115 -3.45 9.70 -15.19
CA VAL A 115 -4.28 8.73 -15.93
C VAL A 115 -3.40 7.82 -16.79
N ARG A 116 -2.38 8.40 -17.46
CA ARG A 116 -1.40 7.63 -18.26
C ARG A 116 -0.55 6.69 -17.40
N ALA A 117 -0.15 7.12 -16.19
CA ALA A 117 0.58 6.28 -15.27
C ALA A 117 -0.24 5.05 -14.84
N LEU A 118 -1.53 5.23 -14.52
CA LEU A 118 -2.43 4.11 -14.23
C LEU A 118 -2.57 3.15 -15.42
N LYS A 119 -2.67 3.70 -16.64
CA LYS A 119 -2.72 2.91 -17.87
C LYS A 119 -1.44 2.11 -18.09
N ALA A 120 -0.26 2.73 -17.98
CA ALA A 120 1.03 2.05 -18.15
C ALA A 120 1.23 0.91 -17.15
N VAL A 121 0.93 1.13 -15.88
CA VAL A 121 0.96 0.06 -14.87
C VAL A 121 0.00 -1.07 -15.25
N SER A 122 -1.22 -0.73 -15.67
CA SER A 122 -2.22 -1.70 -16.13
C SER A 122 -1.70 -2.54 -17.31
N ASP A 123 -1.02 -1.91 -18.27
CA ASP A 123 -0.48 -2.60 -19.45
C ASP A 123 0.63 -3.58 -19.08
N GLY A 124 1.56 -3.16 -18.21
CA GLY A 124 2.63 -4.03 -17.72
C GLY A 124 2.11 -5.24 -16.95
N LEU A 125 1.12 -5.02 -16.06
CA LEU A 125 0.45 -6.10 -15.32
C LEU A 125 -0.26 -7.07 -16.28
N ALA A 126 -1.03 -6.52 -17.25
CA ALA A 126 -1.81 -7.31 -18.21
C ALA A 126 -0.91 -8.17 -19.09
N GLU A 127 0.19 -7.61 -19.61
CA GLU A 127 1.13 -8.35 -20.47
C GLU A 127 1.76 -9.51 -19.72
N ALA A 128 2.27 -9.27 -18.50
CA ALA A 128 2.91 -10.32 -17.72
C ALA A 128 1.90 -11.39 -17.26
N ALA A 129 0.70 -11.00 -16.83
CA ALA A 129 -0.38 -11.92 -16.52
C ALA A 129 -0.79 -12.77 -17.73
N ALA A 130 -0.91 -12.17 -18.91
CA ALA A 130 -1.26 -12.90 -20.15
C ALA A 130 -0.23 -13.95 -20.52
N ARG A 131 1.08 -13.66 -20.37
CA ARG A 131 2.15 -14.65 -20.59
C ARG A 131 1.98 -15.89 -19.70
N HIS A 132 1.63 -15.70 -18.43
CA HIS A 132 1.35 -16.83 -17.53
C HIS A 132 0.05 -17.52 -17.87
N ASN A 133 -1.03 -16.78 -18.08
CA ASN A 133 -2.39 -17.32 -18.29
C ASN A 133 -2.52 -18.11 -19.58
N THR A 134 -1.67 -17.85 -20.59
CA THR A 134 -1.60 -18.63 -21.84
C THR A 134 -0.61 -19.78 -21.77
N SER A 135 0.06 -20.03 -20.63
CA SER A 135 1.02 -21.12 -20.46
C SER A 135 0.34 -22.51 -20.55
N GLN A 136 1.12 -23.51 -20.93
CA GLN A 136 0.63 -24.89 -20.98
C GLN A 136 0.15 -25.37 -19.60
N ALA A 137 0.78 -24.94 -18.51
CA ALA A 137 0.41 -25.34 -17.16
C ALA A 137 -1.02 -24.87 -16.82
N VAL A 138 -1.36 -23.61 -17.11
CA VAL A 138 -2.71 -23.07 -16.89
C VAL A 138 -3.72 -23.70 -17.85
N ALA A 139 -3.39 -23.82 -19.13
CA ALA A 139 -4.27 -24.42 -20.14
C ALA A 139 -4.62 -25.89 -19.84
N ALA A 140 -3.70 -26.63 -19.21
CA ALA A 140 -3.90 -28.01 -18.80
C ALA A 140 -4.57 -28.15 -17.40
N GLY A 141 -4.88 -27.07 -16.71
CA GLY A 141 -5.41 -27.09 -15.34
C GLY A 141 -4.40 -27.49 -14.27
N GLY A 142 -3.11 -27.48 -14.59
CA GLY A 142 -2.02 -27.75 -13.64
C GLY A 142 -1.60 -26.54 -12.81
N ASP A 143 -2.03 -25.34 -13.21
CA ASP A 143 -1.85 -24.09 -12.44
C ASP A 143 -3.09 -23.20 -12.59
N MET A 144 -3.24 -22.22 -11.69
CA MET A 144 -4.32 -21.24 -11.72
C MET A 144 -3.92 -20.02 -12.56
N PRO A 145 -4.87 -19.39 -13.26
CA PRO A 145 -4.62 -18.09 -13.87
C PRO A 145 -4.24 -17.05 -12.82
N PHE A 146 -3.46 -16.07 -13.24
CA PHE A 146 -3.11 -14.90 -12.44
C PHE A 146 -4.12 -13.77 -12.72
N GLU A 147 -4.75 -13.29 -11.66
CA GLU A 147 -5.68 -12.15 -11.69
C GLU A 147 -5.09 -10.98 -10.93
N TRP A 148 -5.42 -9.78 -11.34
CA TRP A 148 -4.90 -8.57 -10.72
C TRP A 148 -5.87 -7.40 -10.79
N ALA A 149 -5.65 -6.40 -9.91
CA ALA A 149 -6.34 -5.13 -9.90
C ALA A 149 -5.44 -4.01 -9.42
N ILE A 150 -5.87 -2.76 -9.60
CA ILE A 150 -5.17 -1.57 -9.14
C ILE A 150 -5.98 -0.88 -8.05
N ILE A 151 -5.28 -0.45 -6.99
CA ILE A 151 -5.77 0.45 -5.96
C ILE A 151 -5.07 1.80 -6.17
N CYS A 152 -5.83 2.84 -6.46
CA CYS A 152 -5.29 4.20 -6.59
C CYS A 152 -5.11 4.81 -5.20
N CYS A 153 -3.89 5.22 -4.85
CA CYS A 153 -3.61 5.87 -3.59
C CYS A 153 -3.61 7.40 -3.70
N ALA A 154 -4.14 8.07 -2.68
CA ALA A 154 -3.83 9.45 -2.38
C ALA A 154 -2.79 9.53 -1.26
N MET A 155 -2.05 10.64 -1.20
CA MET A 155 -1.11 10.91 -0.12
C MET A 155 -1.77 11.69 1.01
N ARG A 156 -1.58 11.24 2.28
CA ARG A 156 -2.05 11.96 3.48
C ARG A 156 -1.48 13.36 3.58
N ASN A 157 -0.26 13.50 3.10
CA ASN A 157 0.51 14.74 3.14
C ASN A 157 1.41 14.84 1.92
N PHE A 158 1.65 16.04 1.46
CA PHE A 158 2.64 16.32 0.43
C PHE A 158 3.28 17.69 0.65
N ARG A 159 4.45 17.86 0.09
CA ARG A 159 5.22 19.11 0.15
C ARG A 159 5.92 19.35 -1.18
N ARG A 160 6.43 20.56 -1.33
CA ARG A 160 7.22 20.93 -2.51
C ARG A 160 8.42 19.97 -2.72
N GLY A 161 8.64 19.60 -3.97
CA GLY A 161 9.70 18.70 -4.38
C GLY A 161 9.36 17.21 -4.28
N MET A 162 8.12 16.84 -3.92
CA MET A 162 7.70 15.43 -3.96
C MET A 162 7.36 14.96 -5.37
N SER A 163 6.71 15.79 -6.17
CA SER A 163 6.44 15.54 -7.59
C SER A 163 6.08 16.82 -8.33
N GLY A 164 6.15 16.79 -9.67
CA GLY A 164 5.70 17.89 -10.53
C GLY A 164 4.22 18.22 -10.34
N TYR A 165 3.36 17.21 -10.09
CA TYR A 165 1.95 17.40 -9.81
C TYR A 165 1.71 18.25 -8.55
N TYR A 166 2.35 17.89 -7.45
CA TYR A 166 2.19 18.61 -6.18
C TYR A 166 2.81 20.01 -6.23
N ASP A 167 3.93 20.18 -6.93
CA ASP A 167 4.55 21.48 -7.12
C ASP A 167 3.62 22.42 -7.92
N ALA A 168 3.02 21.93 -9.01
CA ALA A 168 2.05 22.69 -9.77
C ALA A 168 0.80 23.08 -8.95
N LEU A 169 0.28 22.16 -8.13
CA LEU A 169 -0.86 22.44 -7.25
C LEU A 169 -0.53 23.53 -6.23
N LEU A 170 0.66 23.45 -5.62
CA LEU A 170 1.14 24.46 -4.65
C LEU A 170 1.38 25.83 -5.29
N ASP A 171 1.79 25.88 -6.55
CA ASP A 171 2.00 27.12 -7.31
C ASP A 171 0.66 27.78 -7.67
N VAL A 172 -0.36 26.99 -8.01
CA VAL A 172 -1.69 27.51 -8.38
C VAL A 172 -2.48 27.99 -7.17
N LEU A 173 -2.27 27.36 -5.99
CA LEU A 173 -3.04 27.61 -4.77
C LEU A 173 -2.16 28.04 -3.57
N PRO A 174 -1.30 29.07 -3.70
CA PRO A 174 -0.26 29.39 -2.71
C PRO A 174 -0.81 29.86 -1.35
N GLY A 175 -2.05 30.32 -1.29
CA GLY A 175 -2.70 30.80 -0.06
C GLY A 175 -3.64 29.81 0.61
N MET A 176 -3.77 28.61 0.07
CA MET A 176 -4.69 27.60 0.59
C MET A 176 -4.11 26.92 1.83
N LYS A 177 -4.97 26.61 2.81
CA LYS A 177 -4.57 25.82 3.97
C LYS A 177 -4.19 24.41 3.55
N HIS A 178 -3.17 23.86 4.17
CA HIS A 178 -2.66 22.52 3.83
C HIS A 178 -3.75 21.42 3.84
N ARG A 179 -4.64 21.46 4.85
CA ARG A 179 -5.80 20.55 4.94
C ARG A 179 -6.68 20.59 3.69
N ASP A 180 -6.91 21.76 3.13
CA ASP A 180 -7.79 21.93 1.97
C ASP A 180 -7.06 21.49 0.68
N LEU A 181 -5.73 21.72 0.62
CA LEU A 181 -4.87 21.21 -0.48
C LEU A 181 -4.87 19.68 -0.55
N VAL A 182 -4.69 18.98 0.56
CA VAL A 182 -4.70 17.51 0.57
C VAL A 182 -6.08 16.94 0.23
N SER A 183 -7.15 17.64 0.64
CA SER A 183 -8.53 17.28 0.26
C SER A 183 -8.77 17.40 -1.25
N ILE A 184 -8.29 18.47 -1.89
CA ILE A 184 -8.40 18.66 -3.33
C ILE A 184 -7.56 17.61 -4.08
N ALA A 185 -6.32 17.40 -3.65
CA ALA A 185 -5.43 16.43 -4.30
C ALA A 185 -6.01 15.00 -4.24
N SER A 186 -6.56 14.59 -3.10
CA SER A 186 -7.15 13.25 -2.97
C SER A 186 -8.45 13.10 -3.76
N LEU A 187 -9.28 14.15 -3.83
CA LEU A 187 -10.48 14.14 -4.68
C LEU A 187 -10.10 13.98 -6.17
N GLU A 188 -9.05 14.67 -6.61
CA GLU A 188 -8.55 14.55 -7.97
C GLU A 188 -7.96 13.15 -8.23
N ALA A 189 -7.31 12.51 -7.25
CA ALA A 189 -6.81 11.14 -7.39
C ALA A 189 -7.96 10.14 -7.68
N VAL A 190 -9.12 10.29 -7.04
CA VAL A 190 -10.31 9.48 -7.36
C VAL A 190 -10.80 9.74 -8.79
N ARG A 191 -10.86 11.01 -9.20
CA ARG A 191 -11.30 11.37 -10.57
C ARG A 191 -10.36 10.83 -11.64
N VAL A 192 -9.06 10.85 -11.37
CA VAL A 192 -8.03 10.22 -12.22
C VAL A 192 -8.26 8.71 -12.30
N ALA A 193 -8.53 8.04 -11.19
CA ALA A 193 -8.83 6.61 -11.15
C ALA A 193 -10.09 6.26 -11.97
N VAL A 194 -11.16 7.04 -11.81
CA VAL A 194 -12.40 6.91 -12.61
C VAL A 194 -12.11 7.13 -14.08
N ALA A 195 -11.35 8.19 -14.43
CA ALA A 195 -11.00 8.47 -15.83
C ALA A 195 -10.18 7.35 -16.47
N ALA A 196 -9.22 6.76 -15.73
CA ALA A 196 -8.42 5.63 -16.22
C ALA A 196 -9.31 4.38 -16.45
N ARG A 197 -10.22 4.10 -15.53
CA ARG A 197 -11.19 3.01 -15.67
C ARG A 197 -12.11 3.22 -16.89
N ASP A 198 -12.71 4.39 -17.00
CA ASP A 198 -13.77 4.65 -17.99
C ASP A 198 -13.21 4.86 -19.41
N ARG A 199 -12.00 5.42 -19.55
CA ARG A 199 -11.35 5.68 -20.85
C ARG A 199 -10.56 4.49 -21.37
N PHE A 200 -9.93 3.72 -20.49
CA PHE A 200 -8.96 2.69 -20.86
C PHE A 200 -9.28 1.29 -20.32
N GLY A 201 -10.35 1.13 -19.57
CA GLY A 201 -10.70 -0.17 -18.97
C GLY A 201 -9.73 -0.62 -17.88
N VAL A 202 -8.98 0.28 -17.26
CA VAL A 202 -8.06 -0.05 -16.16
C VAL A 202 -8.88 -0.65 -15.00
N PRO A 203 -8.55 -1.85 -14.50
CA PRO A 203 -9.30 -2.50 -13.43
C PRO A 203 -8.99 -1.85 -12.07
N VAL A 204 -9.45 -0.62 -11.87
CA VAL A 204 -9.37 0.07 -10.58
C VAL A 204 -10.45 -0.48 -9.66
N THR A 205 -10.06 -1.23 -8.64
CA THR A 205 -10.96 -1.85 -7.67
C THR A 205 -11.04 -1.09 -6.35
N GLY A 206 -10.02 -0.30 -6.01
CA GLY A 206 -9.94 0.38 -4.72
C GLY A 206 -9.35 1.77 -4.77
N PHE A 207 -9.65 2.52 -3.72
CA PHE A 207 -9.03 3.79 -3.39
C PHE A 207 -8.45 3.71 -1.99
N ASP A 208 -7.23 4.21 -1.80
CA ASP A 208 -6.47 4.13 -0.56
C ASP A 208 -5.90 5.48 -0.16
N LEU A 209 -5.48 5.60 1.08
CA LEU A 209 -4.81 6.75 1.65
C LEU A 209 -3.52 6.30 2.33
N ALA A 210 -2.39 6.66 1.74
CA ALA A 210 -1.05 6.23 2.15
C ALA A 210 -0.19 7.40 2.63
N GLY A 211 1.01 7.09 3.14
CA GLY A 211 2.00 8.05 3.65
C GLY A 211 1.91 8.26 5.15
N GLU A 212 2.64 9.25 5.65
CA GLU A 212 2.79 9.52 7.09
C GLU A 212 1.44 9.71 7.79
N GLU A 213 1.12 8.83 8.75
CA GLU A 213 -0.16 8.83 9.44
C GLU A 213 -0.22 9.86 10.58
N SER A 214 0.88 9.99 11.34
CA SER A 214 0.91 10.82 12.53
C SER A 214 0.79 12.32 12.20
N GLY A 215 -0.27 12.97 12.69
CA GLY A 215 -0.55 14.38 12.41
C GLY A 215 -1.38 14.65 11.14
N TYR A 216 -1.69 13.61 10.35
CA TYR A 216 -2.41 13.73 9.09
C TYR A 216 -3.67 12.84 9.07
N PRO A 217 -4.77 13.27 9.73
CA PRO A 217 -5.97 12.47 9.91
C PRO A 217 -6.69 12.16 8.59
N ALA A 218 -7.24 10.95 8.48
CA ALA A 218 -7.94 10.47 7.29
C ALA A 218 -9.18 11.30 6.96
N GLY A 219 -9.84 11.90 7.95
CA GLY A 219 -11.02 12.74 7.76
C GLY A 219 -10.80 14.00 6.92
N HIS A 220 -9.55 14.43 6.70
CA HIS A 220 -9.24 15.50 5.75
C HIS A 220 -9.51 15.10 4.28
N HIS A 221 -9.60 13.79 4.01
CA HIS A 221 -9.82 13.21 2.68
C HIS A 221 -11.26 12.74 2.45
N PHE A 222 -12.18 13.07 3.36
CA PHE A 222 -13.58 12.64 3.31
C PHE A 222 -14.24 12.83 1.94
N ALA A 223 -14.04 13.99 1.29
CA ALA A 223 -14.64 14.28 -0.02
C ALA A 223 -14.18 13.29 -1.12
N ALA A 224 -12.94 12.82 -1.06
CA ALA A 224 -12.43 11.80 -1.98
C ALA A 224 -13.10 10.45 -1.74
N TYR A 225 -13.28 10.05 -0.49
CA TYR A 225 -13.96 8.79 -0.14
C TYR A 225 -15.45 8.79 -0.50
N GLU A 226 -16.14 9.93 -0.34
CA GLU A 226 -17.50 10.12 -0.84
C GLU A 226 -17.59 10.00 -2.37
N GLU A 227 -16.61 10.58 -3.09
CA GLU A 227 -16.54 10.44 -4.54
C GLU A 227 -16.25 9.00 -4.97
N ALA A 228 -15.30 8.33 -4.31
CA ALA A 228 -15.04 6.90 -4.54
C ALA A 228 -16.31 6.04 -4.32
N HIS A 229 -17.06 6.35 -3.25
CA HIS A 229 -18.31 5.67 -2.95
C HIS A 229 -19.36 5.84 -4.07
N ARG A 230 -19.52 7.06 -4.61
CA ARG A 230 -20.45 7.34 -5.75
C ARG A 230 -20.09 6.56 -7.00
N HIS A 231 -18.82 6.23 -7.19
CA HIS A 231 -18.33 5.47 -8.33
C HIS A 231 -18.18 3.97 -8.06
N PHE A 232 -18.67 3.47 -6.90
CA PHE A 232 -18.59 2.08 -6.45
C PHE A 232 -17.15 1.55 -6.37
N ILE A 233 -16.16 2.44 -6.16
CA ILE A 233 -14.76 2.07 -5.89
C ILE A 233 -14.67 1.67 -4.41
N ARG A 234 -14.08 0.50 -4.13
CA ARG A 234 -13.86 0.01 -2.78
C ARG A 234 -12.89 0.91 -2.03
N LYS A 235 -12.99 0.92 -0.72
CA LYS A 235 -12.25 1.86 0.13
C LYS A 235 -11.39 1.11 1.14
N THR A 236 -10.09 1.36 1.07
CA THR A 236 -9.13 0.96 2.09
C THR A 236 -8.45 2.20 2.65
N VAL A 237 -7.90 2.11 3.85
CA VAL A 237 -7.18 3.22 4.48
C VAL A 237 -6.04 2.63 5.31
N HIS A 238 -4.80 3.07 5.09
CA HIS A 238 -3.73 2.82 6.05
C HIS A 238 -4.11 3.49 7.37
N ALA A 239 -4.34 2.75 8.42
CA ALA A 239 -4.71 3.30 9.72
C ALA A 239 -4.28 2.38 10.87
N GLY A 240 -3.82 2.98 11.96
CA GLY A 240 -3.30 2.23 13.10
C GLY A 240 -1.93 1.62 12.87
N GLU A 241 -1.11 2.21 11.99
CA GLU A 241 0.28 1.87 11.75
C GLU A 241 1.23 2.72 12.62
N ALA A 242 1.02 4.03 12.64
CA ALA A 242 1.79 4.99 13.43
C ALA A 242 0.93 5.81 14.41
N TYR A 243 -0.37 5.61 14.39
CA TYR A 243 -1.32 6.27 15.28
C TYR A 243 -2.25 5.25 15.96
N GLY A 244 -2.98 5.67 17.00
CA GLY A 244 -3.81 4.80 17.82
C GLY A 244 -5.17 4.41 17.19
N PRO A 245 -6.05 3.77 17.98
CA PRO A 245 -7.36 3.29 17.55
C PRO A 245 -8.27 4.37 16.96
N GLU A 246 -8.05 5.64 17.33
CA GLU A 246 -8.78 6.80 16.79
C GLU A 246 -8.64 6.94 15.27
N SER A 247 -7.45 6.62 14.72
CA SER A 247 -7.22 6.66 13.28
C SER A 247 -8.03 5.58 12.55
N ILE A 248 -8.10 4.39 13.13
CA ILE A 248 -8.90 3.28 12.62
C ILE A 248 -10.39 3.63 12.66
N TYR A 249 -10.85 4.17 13.80
CA TYR A 249 -12.22 4.66 13.93
C TYR A 249 -12.55 5.74 12.87
N GLU A 250 -11.65 6.72 12.68
CA GLU A 250 -11.85 7.78 11.71
C GLU A 250 -11.91 7.24 10.27
N ALA A 251 -11.04 6.27 9.94
CA ALA A 251 -11.07 5.59 8.65
C ALA A 251 -12.42 4.91 8.38
N ILE A 252 -12.99 4.25 9.37
CA ILE A 252 -14.30 3.60 9.25
C ILE A 252 -15.44 4.61 9.26
N ALA A 253 -15.47 5.52 10.24
CA ALA A 253 -16.60 6.43 10.46
C ALA A 253 -16.67 7.58 9.45
N ARG A 254 -15.54 8.04 8.92
CA ARG A 254 -15.45 9.20 8.02
C ARG A 254 -15.14 8.83 6.59
N CYS A 255 -14.28 7.82 6.39
CA CYS A 255 -13.88 7.40 5.03
C CYS A 255 -14.66 6.16 4.55
N HIS A 256 -15.55 5.60 5.38
CA HIS A 256 -16.33 4.41 5.07
C HIS A 256 -15.43 3.25 4.62
N ALA A 257 -14.28 3.09 5.29
CA ALA A 257 -13.31 2.06 4.96
C ALA A 257 -13.93 0.66 5.09
N GLU A 258 -13.78 -0.13 4.05
CA GLU A 258 -14.17 -1.55 3.99
C GLU A 258 -13.00 -2.45 4.37
N ARG A 259 -11.78 -1.88 4.31
CA ARG A 259 -10.52 -2.51 4.67
C ARG A 259 -9.63 -1.49 5.40
N ILE A 260 -8.81 -1.99 6.31
CA ILE A 260 -7.83 -1.20 7.07
C ILE A 260 -6.44 -1.76 6.80
N GLY A 261 -5.56 -0.95 6.24
CA GLY A 261 -4.14 -1.28 6.14
C GLY A 261 -3.49 -1.24 7.52
N HIS A 262 -2.77 -2.29 7.87
CA HIS A 262 -2.06 -2.54 9.12
C HIS A 262 -2.95 -2.78 10.35
N GLY A 263 -3.65 -1.77 10.87
CA GLY A 263 -4.50 -1.90 12.05
C GLY A 263 -3.76 -2.26 13.35
N THR A 264 -2.42 -2.17 13.37
CA THR A 264 -1.56 -2.72 14.43
C THR A 264 -1.86 -2.13 15.80
N PHE A 265 -2.23 -0.85 15.88
CA PHE A 265 -2.57 -0.20 17.15
C PHE A 265 -4.07 -0.25 17.51
N LEU A 266 -4.85 -1.19 16.93
CA LEU A 266 -6.29 -1.32 17.23
C LEU A 266 -6.60 -1.45 18.74
N PHE A 267 -5.77 -2.20 19.46
CA PHE A 267 -5.99 -2.48 20.87
C PHE A 267 -5.18 -1.58 21.83
N ALA A 268 -4.51 -0.55 21.32
CA ALA A 268 -3.66 0.34 22.11
C ALA A 268 -4.46 1.49 22.71
N ALA A 269 -5.27 1.20 23.75
CA ALA A 269 -6.13 2.17 24.43
C ALA A 269 -5.34 3.35 25.02
N ASP A 270 -4.11 3.11 25.48
CA ASP A 270 -3.18 4.12 26.02
C ASP A 270 -2.79 5.18 24.96
N ARG A 271 -2.85 4.84 23.68
CA ARG A 271 -2.58 5.78 22.57
C ARG A 271 -3.73 6.74 22.25
N ILE A 272 -4.93 6.51 22.80
CA ILE A 272 -6.07 7.40 22.60
C ILE A 272 -5.81 8.75 23.28
N LYS A 273 -5.81 9.82 22.49
CA LYS A 273 -5.55 11.19 22.95
C LYS A 273 -6.81 12.03 23.11
N ASN A 274 -7.89 11.66 22.41
CA ASN A 274 -9.14 12.41 22.43
C ASN A 274 -9.90 12.18 23.75
N SER A 275 -10.06 13.24 24.52
CA SER A 275 -10.76 13.22 25.82
C SER A 275 -12.28 12.93 25.71
N ALA A 276 -12.84 12.96 24.50
CA ALA A 276 -14.24 12.56 24.30
C ALA A 276 -14.47 11.04 24.55
N PHE A 277 -13.41 10.24 24.48
CA PHE A 277 -13.47 8.82 24.82
C PHE A 277 -13.09 8.63 26.31
N ALA A 278 -14.09 8.71 27.19
CA ALA A 278 -13.87 8.67 28.64
C ALA A 278 -13.37 7.30 29.11
N ASP A 279 -13.89 6.22 28.54
CA ASP A 279 -13.44 4.85 28.76
C ASP A 279 -12.75 4.34 27.49
N LYS A 280 -11.43 4.38 27.51
CA LYS A 280 -10.60 4.06 26.35
C LYS A 280 -10.55 2.58 26.02
N GLU A 281 -10.55 1.75 27.05
CA GLU A 281 -10.60 0.29 26.95
C GLU A 281 -11.94 -0.13 26.32
N ALA A 282 -13.06 0.33 26.87
CA ALA A 282 -14.38 0.05 26.31
C ALA A 282 -14.53 0.55 24.86
N PHE A 283 -13.89 1.68 24.52
CA PHE A 283 -13.88 2.17 23.15
C PHE A 283 -13.14 1.24 22.20
N THR A 284 -11.95 0.74 22.58
CA THR A 284 -11.18 -0.18 21.72
C THR A 284 -11.88 -1.54 21.57
N GLU A 285 -12.53 -2.04 22.61
CA GLU A 285 -13.33 -3.26 22.56
C GLU A 285 -14.54 -3.08 21.61
N ALA A 286 -15.30 -2.00 21.76
CA ALA A 286 -16.43 -1.71 20.88
C ALA A 286 -16.01 -1.53 19.40
N LEU A 287 -14.85 -0.90 19.17
CA LEU A 287 -14.28 -0.77 17.82
C LEU A 287 -13.90 -2.14 17.25
N ALA A 288 -13.27 -2.99 18.05
CA ALA A 288 -12.89 -4.34 17.65
C ALA A 288 -14.12 -5.21 17.32
N ASP A 289 -15.16 -5.16 18.16
CA ASP A 289 -16.43 -5.84 17.94
C ASP A 289 -17.12 -5.34 16.64
N TYR A 290 -17.09 -4.03 16.42
CA TYR A 290 -17.64 -3.45 15.20
C TYR A 290 -16.91 -3.95 13.96
N ILE A 291 -15.57 -3.93 13.95
CA ILE A 291 -14.73 -4.42 12.85
C ILE A 291 -15.05 -5.88 12.54
N ALA A 292 -15.11 -6.74 13.58
CA ALA A 292 -15.42 -8.16 13.43
C ALA A 292 -16.83 -8.38 12.87
N THR A 293 -17.84 -7.70 13.43
CA THR A 293 -19.25 -7.85 13.04
C THR A 293 -19.52 -7.35 11.63
N MET A 294 -18.94 -6.19 11.26
CA MET A 294 -19.07 -5.60 9.93
C MET A 294 -18.16 -6.24 8.90
N ARG A 295 -17.30 -7.18 9.33
CA ARG A 295 -16.31 -7.86 8.47
C ARG A 295 -15.39 -6.89 7.73
N VAL A 296 -15.01 -5.79 8.38
CA VAL A 296 -13.96 -4.91 7.87
C VAL A 296 -12.66 -5.71 7.88
N THR A 297 -12.04 -5.85 6.73
CA THR A 297 -10.81 -6.65 6.61
C THR A 297 -9.61 -5.87 7.10
N ILE A 298 -8.78 -6.48 7.95
CA ILE A 298 -7.48 -5.94 8.35
C ILE A 298 -6.40 -6.53 7.43
N GLU A 299 -5.64 -5.66 6.76
CA GLU A 299 -4.53 -6.02 5.89
C GLU A 299 -3.24 -6.00 6.70
N VAL A 300 -2.86 -7.14 7.27
CA VAL A 300 -1.68 -7.29 8.14
C VAL A 300 -0.42 -7.46 7.29
N CYS A 301 0.59 -6.63 7.56
CA CYS A 301 1.88 -6.65 6.88
C CYS A 301 3.00 -6.93 7.90
N PRO A 302 3.21 -8.20 8.30
CA PRO A 302 4.07 -8.57 9.43
C PRO A 302 5.45 -7.93 9.41
N THR A 303 6.22 -8.13 8.34
CA THR A 303 7.59 -7.62 8.26
C THR A 303 7.65 -6.09 8.34
N SER A 304 6.79 -5.40 7.59
CA SER A 304 6.71 -3.93 7.62
C SER A 304 6.40 -3.42 9.02
N ASN A 305 5.41 -4.03 9.70
CA ASN A 305 5.04 -3.65 11.06
C ASN A 305 6.18 -3.88 12.05
N LEU A 306 6.88 -5.00 11.98
CA LEU A 306 8.03 -5.28 12.85
C LEU A 306 9.19 -4.31 12.62
N GLN A 307 9.36 -3.81 11.39
CA GLN A 307 10.44 -2.89 11.02
C GLN A 307 10.13 -1.43 11.35
N THR A 308 8.86 -1.02 11.33
CA THR A 308 8.44 0.39 11.48
C THR A 308 7.93 0.73 12.89
N ILE A 309 7.57 -0.29 13.70
CA ILE A 309 6.97 -0.15 15.03
C ILE A 309 7.92 -0.70 16.10
N PRO A 310 8.75 0.17 16.72
CA PRO A 310 9.74 -0.27 17.72
C PRO A 310 9.14 -0.99 18.93
N GLU A 311 7.89 -0.68 19.26
CA GLU A 311 7.17 -1.29 20.39
C GLU A 311 6.94 -2.79 20.21
N LEU A 312 6.95 -3.28 18.98
CA LEU A 312 6.87 -4.72 18.69
C LEU A 312 8.18 -5.45 18.97
N GLY A 313 9.29 -4.73 19.09
CA GLY A 313 10.61 -5.30 19.41
C GLY A 313 11.12 -6.31 18.38
N GLY A 314 10.61 -6.25 17.14
CA GLY A 314 10.93 -7.22 16.08
C GLY A 314 10.35 -8.63 16.31
N ASP A 315 9.39 -8.80 17.23
CA ASP A 315 8.84 -10.10 17.63
C ASP A 315 7.34 -10.17 17.32
N MET A 316 6.92 -11.18 16.55
CA MET A 316 5.53 -11.45 16.20
C MET A 316 4.66 -11.80 17.42
N ALA A 317 5.23 -12.26 18.50
CA ALA A 317 4.49 -12.49 19.76
C ALA A 317 3.88 -11.19 20.33
N ASN A 318 4.45 -10.02 19.98
CA ASN A 318 3.93 -8.72 20.37
C ASN A 318 2.96 -8.13 19.33
N HIS A 319 2.84 -8.75 18.14
CA HIS A 319 1.94 -8.28 17.09
C HIS A 319 0.50 -8.67 17.41
N PRO A 320 -0.48 -7.76 17.23
CA PRO A 320 -1.88 -8.01 17.63
C PRO A 320 -2.65 -9.00 16.74
N VAL A 321 -2.03 -9.54 15.66
CA VAL A 321 -2.71 -10.40 14.68
C VAL A 321 -3.40 -11.59 15.33
N ARG A 322 -2.79 -12.23 16.33
CA ARG A 322 -3.42 -13.33 17.07
C ARG A 322 -4.71 -12.88 17.74
N ARG A 323 -4.67 -11.74 18.43
CA ARG A 323 -5.85 -11.16 19.07
C ARG A 323 -6.93 -10.79 18.06
N MET A 324 -6.56 -10.28 16.87
CA MET A 324 -7.51 -10.00 15.78
C MET A 324 -8.23 -11.27 15.32
N VAL A 325 -7.49 -12.38 15.14
CA VAL A 325 -8.05 -13.68 14.75
C VAL A 325 -8.96 -14.23 15.86
N ASP A 326 -8.54 -14.15 17.11
CA ASP A 326 -9.34 -14.61 18.27
C ASP A 326 -10.64 -13.81 18.44
N TYR A 327 -10.68 -12.53 18.02
CA TYR A 327 -11.91 -11.72 17.89
C TYR A 327 -12.80 -12.12 16.70
N GLY A 328 -12.33 -13.02 15.83
CA GLY A 328 -13.07 -13.42 14.59
C GLY A 328 -13.05 -12.38 13.48
N MET A 329 -12.08 -11.48 13.48
CA MET A 329 -11.92 -10.48 12.41
C MET A 329 -11.51 -11.13 11.08
N ALA A 330 -11.90 -10.53 9.96
CA ALA A 330 -11.35 -10.86 8.67
C ALA A 330 -9.93 -10.29 8.57
N VAL A 331 -8.93 -11.17 8.46
CA VAL A 331 -7.51 -10.80 8.33
C VAL A 331 -6.98 -11.28 7.00
N ALA A 332 -6.28 -10.41 6.27
CA ALA A 332 -5.49 -10.75 5.10
C ALA A 332 -4.02 -10.45 5.39
N VAL A 333 -3.15 -11.41 5.10
CA VAL A 333 -1.70 -11.22 5.21
C VAL A 333 -1.17 -10.73 3.87
N ALA A 334 -0.32 -9.72 3.88
CA ALA A 334 0.18 -9.04 2.69
C ALA A 334 1.63 -8.58 2.84
N THR A 335 2.27 -8.20 1.73
CA THR A 335 3.71 -7.87 1.70
C THR A 335 4.02 -6.41 1.95
N ASP A 336 3.08 -5.50 1.71
CA ASP A 336 3.28 -4.06 1.73
C ASP A 336 4.35 -3.62 0.69
N ASN A 337 5.63 -3.82 0.99
CA ASN A 337 6.75 -3.36 0.18
C ASN A 337 7.86 -4.42 0.10
N THR A 338 7.87 -5.25 -0.93
CA THR A 338 8.82 -6.37 -1.04
C THR A 338 10.28 -5.92 -1.13
N LEU A 339 10.56 -4.77 -1.76
CA LEU A 339 11.89 -4.18 -1.79
C LEU A 339 12.27 -3.57 -0.44
N VAL A 340 11.43 -2.65 0.07
CA VAL A 340 11.79 -1.84 1.24
C VAL A 340 11.86 -2.71 2.50
N SER A 341 10.99 -3.71 2.62
CA SER A 341 10.93 -4.65 3.75
C SER A 341 11.80 -5.90 3.56
N HIS A 342 12.39 -6.11 2.38
CA HIS A 342 13.12 -7.36 2.06
C HIS A 342 12.30 -8.61 2.35
N THR A 343 11.06 -8.65 1.87
CA THR A 343 10.11 -9.70 2.18
C THR A 343 9.46 -10.29 0.92
N ASP A 344 8.71 -11.37 1.11
CA ASP A 344 7.83 -11.99 0.16
C ASP A 344 6.61 -12.59 0.87
N ILE A 345 5.56 -12.93 0.12
CA ILE A 345 4.30 -13.41 0.70
C ILE A 345 4.47 -14.73 1.47
N ASN A 346 5.42 -15.59 1.11
CA ASN A 346 5.68 -16.84 1.83
C ASN A 346 6.25 -16.57 3.22
N ARG A 347 7.16 -15.60 3.32
CA ARG A 347 7.71 -15.13 4.59
C ARG A 347 6.63 -14.48 5.46
N GLU A 348 5.79 -13.61 4.88
CA GLU A 348 4.71 -12.94 5.63
C GLU A 348 3.73 -13.97 6.23
N LEU A 349 3.32 -14.95 5.43
CA LEU A 349 2.43 -16.03 5.89
C LEU A 349 3.09 -16.90 6.96
N ALA A 350 4.38 -17.19 6.84
CA ALA A 350 5.10 -17.94 7.86
C ALA A 350 5.15 -17.18 9.19
N LEU A 351 5.48 -15.87 9.15
CA LEU A 351 5.49 -15.00 10.34
C LEU A 351 4.11 -14.94 11.00
N ALA A 352 3.05 -14.74 10.20
CA ALA A 352 1.69 -14.67 10.73
C ALA A 352 1.20 -16.02 11.30
N ALA A 353 1.67 -17.14 10.77
CA ALA A 353 1.33 -18.47 11.25
C ALA A 353 2.05 -18.86 12.57
N ASP A 354 3.15 -18.21 12.87
CA ASP A 354 3.95 -18.43 14.09
C ASP A 354 3.55 -17.47 15.23
N ALA A 355 2.66 -16.47 14.97
CA ALA A 355 2.09 -15.55 15.96
C ALA A 355 0.94 -16.23 16.76
#